data_8c22f42b273feb8fd35f3221fcc7f565
#
_entry.id   8c22f42b273feb8fd35f3221fcc7f565
#
_cell.length_a   1.000
_cell.length_b   1.000
_cell.length_c   1.000
_cell.angle_alpha   90.00
_cell.angle_beta   90.00
_cell.angle_gamma   90.00
#
_symmetry.space_group_name_H-M   'P 1'
#
loop_
_entity.id
_entity.type
_entity.pdbx_description
1 polymer ?
#
loop_
_entity_poly.entity_id
_entity_poly.type
_entity_poly.pdbx_seq_one_letter_code
_entity_poly.pdbx_strand_id
1 'polypeptide(L)'
;MRLPYHFLKLIIGLILLVSSAVARADDAGAVVVVEKLHATLLEVMKNADKLGYQGRYALIAPVVESSFDTPLIAQVVLSRYWKELGPEQQKQFVELFTHLSAATYASRFDSFTDEAFKTMGVEQMKKERLLVKTELIRKNDDPVKLEYLVQQNGENWYIISVIADGVNDLALKRAEYATIINDKGFDNLVAEIGKKIHDLEAPAAKK
;
A
#
# COMPACT_ATOMS: atom_id res chain seq x y z
N MET A 1 1.59 25.01 66.65
CA MET A 1 2.32 23.91 66.11
C MET A 1 2.33 24.07 64.58
N ARG A 2 3.46 24.58 64.03
CA ARG A 2 3.57 24.90 62.58
C ARG A 2 4.19 23.72 61.87
N LEU A 3 3.47 23.11 60.91
CA LEU A 3 4.00 22.04 60.02
C LEU A 3 4.97 22.68 59.01
N PRO A 4 6.07 22.00 58.69
CA PRO A 4 7.09 22.54 57.79
C PRO A 4 6.67 22.38 56.33
N TYR A 5 6.84 23.44 55.56
CA TYR A 5 6.52 23.68 54.17
C TYR A 5 7.33 22.79 53.14
N HIS A 6 8.08 21.81 53.57
CA HIS A 6 8.99 21.05 52.72
C HIS A 6 8.39 19.78 52.10
N PHE A 7 7.16 19.39 52.48
CA PHE A 7 6.53 18.16 51.94
C PHE A 7 5.69 18.35 50.68
N LEU A 8 5.45 19.59 50.23
CA LEU A 8 4.58 19.89 49.08
C LEU A 8 5.33 20.01 47.74
N LYS A 9 6.67 19.90 47.72
CA LYS A 9 7.46 20.04 46.49
C LYS A 9 7.85 18.68 45.84
N LEU A 10 7.47 17.55 46.43
CA LEU A 10 7.86 16.23 45.91
C LEU A 10 6.77 15.49 45.09
N ILE A 11 5.57 16.07 44.97
CA ILE A 11 4.44 15.41 44.25
C ILE A 11 4.24 15.97 42.84
N ILE A 12 4.87 17.08 42.45
CA ILE A 12 4.70 17.70 41.12
C ILE A 12 5.67 17.14 40.06
N GLY A 13 6.65 16.32 40.48
CA GLY A 13 7.69 15.80 39.58
C GLY A 13 7.38 14.50 38.87
N LEU A 14 6.20 13.83 39.06
CA LEU A 14 5.96 12.48 38.56
C LEU A 14 4.82 12.35 37.51
N ILE A 15 4.33 13.43 36.93
CA ILE A 15 3.20 13.36 35.95
C ILE A 15 3.65 13.68 34.53
N LEU A 16 4.92 13.87 34.23
CA LEU A 16 5.39 14.30 32.90
C LEU A 16 6.12 13.24 32.07
N LEU A 17 5.94 11.95 32.38
CA LEU A 17 6.68 10.85 31.66
C LEU A 17 5.82 9.78 31.01
N VAL A 18 4.51 10.01 30.76
CA VAL A 18 3.65 8.98 30.15
C VAL A 18 3.22 9.32 28.72
N SER A 19 3.59 10.48 28.17
CA SER A 19 3.09 10.91 26.84
C SER A 19 3.89 10.43 25.63
N SER A 20 4.96 9.65 25.77
CA SER A 20 5.82 9.28 24.64
C SER A 20 5.66 7.82 24.14
N ALA A 21 4.85 7.00 24.81
CA ALA A 21 4.75 5.58 24.49
C ALA A 21 3.61 5.25 23.49
N VAL A 22 2.58 6.10 23.41
CA VAL A 22 1.41 5.83 22.55
C VAL A 22 1.74 6.03 21.07
N ALA A 23 2.53 7.03 20.72
CA ALA A 23 2.92 7.30 19.32
C ALA A 23 3.77 6.17 18.68
N ARG A 24 4.52 5.40 19.49
CA ARG A 24 5.37 4.30 18.98
C ARG A 24 4.62 3.01 18.66
N ALA A 25 3.47 2.77 19.27
CA ALA A 25 2.70 1.55 19.00
C ALA A 25 1.95 1.64 17.65
N ASP A 26 1.44 2.83 17.32
CA ASP A 26 0.76 3.08 16.04
C ASP A 26 1.73 3.00 14.86
N ASP A 27 2.94 3.53 14.99
CA ASP A 27 3.98 3.46 13.95
C ASP A 27 4.37 2.02 13.63
N ALA A 28 4.43 1.15 14.65
CA ALA A 28 4.82 -0.25 14.48
C ALA A 28 3.81 -1.03 13.60
N GLY A 29 2.51 -0.85 13.79
CA GLY A 29 1.48 -1.51 12.99
C GLY A 29 1.51 -1.07 11.52
N ALA A 30 1.73 0.22 11.28
CA ALA A 30 1.88 0.78 9.95
C ALA A 30 3.11 0.23 9.20
N VAL A 31 4.23 0.05 9.89
CA VAL A 31 5.44 -0.56 9.32
C VAL A 31 5.23 -2.03 9.02
N VAL A 32 4.59 -2.78 9.92
CA VAL A 32 4.36 -4.23 9.77
C VAL A 32 3.58 -4.56 8.50
N VAL A 33 2.52 -3.81 8.16
CA VAL A 33 1.74 -4.08 6.93
C VAL A 33 2.58 -3.88 5.67
N VAL A 34 3.47 -2.88 5.65
CA VAL A 34 4.38 -2.62 4.52
C VAL A 34 5.47 -3.69 4.44
N GLU A 35 6.08 -4.05 5.57
CA GLU A 35 7.13 -5.08 5.62
C GLU A 35 6.61 -6.47 5.24
N LYS A 36 5.36 -6.80 5.56
CA LYS A 36 4.69 -8.02 5.10
C LYS A 36 4.63 -8.08 3.57
N LEU A 37 4.24 -6.98 2.93
CA LEU A 37 4.26 -6.88 1.47
C LEU A 37 5.67 -7.07 0.93
N HIS A 38 6.66 -6.35 1.47
CA HIS A 38 8.06 -6.43 1.04
C HIS A 38 8.66 -7.83 1.18
N ALA A 39 8.37 -8.52 2.30
CA ALA A 39 8.83 -9.88 2.52
C ALA A 39 8.31 -10.84 1.44
N THR A 40 7.02 -10.72 1.08
CA THR A 40 6.42 -11.53 0.00
C THR A 40 7.02 -11.18 -1.36
N LEU A 41 7.23 -9.89 -1.65
CA LEU A 41 7.86 -9.49 -2.91
C LEU A 41 9.28 -10.04 -3.03
N LEU A 42 10.08 -10.00 -1.98
CA LEU A 42 11.43 -10.61 -1.96
C LEU A 42 11.38 -12.14 -2.14
N GLU A 43 10.40 -12.79 -1.51
CA GLU A 43 10.22 -14.25 -1.68
C GLU A 43 9.92 -14.61 -3.12
N VAL A 44 9.00 -13.92 -3.76
CA VAL A 44 8.65 -14.21 -5.17
C VAL A 44 9.76 -13.86 -6.14
N MET A 45 10.51 -12.78 -5.90
CA MET A 45 11.69 -12.42 -6.70
C MET A 45 12.77 -13.51 -6.63
N LYS A 46 13.13 -13.93 -5.41
CA LYS A 46 14.16 -14.99 -5.19
C LYS A 46 13.80 -16.33 -5.81
N ASN A 47 12.51 -16.61 -5.99
CA ASN A 47 12.00 -17.86 -6.55
C ASN A 47 11.35 -17.67 -7.93
N ALA A 48 11.58 -16.52 -8.59
CA ALA A 48 10.82 -16.09 -9.75
C ALA A 48 10.82 -17.11 -10.90
N ASP A 49 11.97 -17.67 -11.25
CA ASP A 49 12.10 -18.68 -12.32
C ASP A 49 11.33 -19.96 -12.01
N LYS A 50 11.36 -20.41 -10.76
CA LYS A 50 10.65 -21.62 -10.31
C LYS A 50 9.15 -21.41 -10.25
N LEU A 51 8.71 -20.25 -9.79
CA LEU A 51 7.30 -19.93 -9.60
C LEU A 51 6.58 -19.65 -10.94
N GLY A 52 7.27 -19.06 -11.90
CA GLY A 52 6.62 -18.49 -13.07
C GLY A 52 5.62 -17.40 -12.66
N TYR A 53 4.88 -16.85 -13.63
CA TYR A 53 3.88 -15.81 -13.31
C TYR A 53 2.81 -16.30 -12.34
N GLN A 54 2.21 -17.46 -12.61
CA GLN A 54 1.11 -18.01 -11.81
C GLN A 54 1.49 -18.26 -10.35
N GLY A 55 2.69 -18.81 -10.12
CA GLY A 55 3.18 -19.05 -8.76
C GLY A 55 3.45 -17.74 -8.00
N ARG A 56 4.00 -16.73 -8.66
CA ARG A 56 4.20 -15.39 -8.08
C ARG A 56 2.85 -14.75 -7.75
N TYR A 57 1.89 -14.80 -8.67
CA TYR A 57 0.54 -14.29 -8.45
C TYR A 57 -0.13 -14.97 -7.24
N ALA A 58 -0.08 -16.29 -7.16
CA ALA A 58 -0.68 -17.05 -6.07
C ALA A 58 -0.14 -16.68 -4.67
N LEU A 59 1.14 -16.29 -4.58
CA LEU A 59 1.75 -15.81 -3.34
C LEU A 59 1.41 -14.34 -3.04
N ILE A 60 1.34 -13.49 -4.04
CA ILE A 60 1.14 -12.05 -3.89
C ILE A 60 -0.34 -11.69 -3.64
N ALA A 61 -1.28 -12.33 -4.33
CA ALA A 61 -2.70 -11.96 -4.27
C ALA A 61 -3.27 -11.92 -2.84
N PRO A 62 -3.06 -12.94 -1.96
CA PRO A 62 -3.55 -12.89 -0.59
C PRO A 62 -2.93 -11.75 0.25
N VAL A 63 -1.68 -11.38 -0.06
CA VAL A 63 -1.01 -10.29 0.65
C VAL A 63 -1.52 -8.94 0.18
N VAL A 64 -1.77 -8.76 -1.11
CA VAL A 64 -2.43 -7.56 -1.65
C VAL A 64 -3.81 -7.40 -1.03
N GLU A 65 -4.65 -8.44 -1.03
CA GLU A 65 -5.99 -8.43 -0.44
C GLU A 65 -5.98 -8.04 1.06
N SER A 66 -5.01 -8.56 1.83
CA SER A 66 -4.94 -8.30 3.27
C SER A 66 -4.22 -7.03 3.66
N SER A 67 -3.40 -6.45 2.77
CA SER A 67 -2.57 -5.28 3.08
C SER A 67 -3.12 -3.97 2.51
N PHE A 68 -4.00 -4.01 1.50
CA PHE A 68 -4.55 -2.81 0.87
C PHE A 68 -6.03 -2.62 1.22
N ASP A 69 -6.43 -1.39 1.52
CA ASP A 69 -7.86 -1.02 1.59
C ASP A 69 -8.36 -0.77 0.16
N THR A 70 -8.53 -1.85 -0.61
CA THR A 70 -8.97 -1.74 -2.02
C THR A 70 -10.33 -1.08 -2.17
N PRO A 71 -11.33 -1.29 -1.29
CA PRO A 71 -12.59 -0.54 -1.35
C PRO A 71 -12.41 0.98 -1.25
N LEU A 72 -11.57 1.45 -0.33
CA LEU A 72 -11.26 2.88 -0.21
C LEU A 72 -10.49 3.39 -1.43
N ILE A 73 -9.51 2.63 -1.90
CA ILE A 73 -8.73 2.97 -3.10
C ILE A 73 -9.64 3.07 -4.32
N ALA A 74 -10.57 2.14 -4.52
CA ALA A 74 -11.54 2.15 -5.60
C ALA A 74 -12.41 3.43 -5.60
N GLN A 75 -12.89 3.83 -4.42
CA GLN A 75 -13.63 5.09 -4.26
C GLN A 75 -12.79 6.31 -4.65
N VAL A 76 -11.52 6.34 -4.26
CA VAL A 76 -10.60 7.45 -4.59
C VAL A 76 -10.32 7.50 -6.08
N VAL A 77 -10.06 6.35 -6.70
CA VAL A 77 -9.70 6.25 -8.12
C VAL A 77 -10.90 6.58 -9.01
N LEU A 78 -12.09 6.05 -8.73
CA LEU A 78 -13.31 6.37 -9.50
C LEU A 78 -13.90 7.73 -9.15
N SER A 79 -13.57 8.30 -7.97
CA SER A 79 -13.99 9.65 -7.57
C SER A 79 -15.52 9.86 -7.66
N ARG A 80 -15.97 10.84 -8.46
CA ARG A 80 -17.41 11.14 -8.64
C ARG A 80 -18.19 9.97 -9.21
N TYR A 81 -17.61 9.20 -10.10
CA TYR A 81 -18.27 8.06 -10.75
C TYR A 81 -18.61 6.93 -9.78
N TRP A 82 -17.87 6.78 -8.68
CA TRP A 82 -18.16 5.78 -7.66
C TRP A 82 -19.60 5.85 -7.14
N LYS A 83 -20.15 7.06 -6.97
CA LYS A 83 -21.50 7.27 -6.46
C LYS A 83 -22.59 7.01 -7.51
N GLU A 84 -22.22 6.98 -8.77
CA GLU A 84 -23.10 6.71 -9.90
C GLU A 84 -23.28 5.20 -10.15
N LEU A 85 -22.35 4.38 -9.60
CA LEU A 85 -22.38 2.93 -9.73
C LEU A 85 -23.33 2.28 -8.72
N GLY A 86 -24.05 1.25 -9.16
CA GLY A 86 -24.79 0.35 -8.29
C GLY A 86 -23.86 -0.55 -7.47
N PRO A 87 -24.37 -1.18 -6.36
CA PRO A 87 -23.57 -2.01 -5.47
C PRO A 87 -22.81 -3.15 -6.18
N GLU A 88 -23.43 -3.78 -7.16
CA GLU A 88 -22.79 -4.87 -7.93
C GLU A 88 -21.63 -4.37 -8.78
N GLN A 89 -21.77 -3.21 -9.42
CA GLN A 89 -20.70 -2.60 -10.19
C GLN A 89 -19.55 -2.15 -9.29
N GLN A 90 -19.85 -1.61 -8.12
CA GLN A 90 -18.84 -1.24 -7.11
C GLN A 90 -18.05 -2.48 -6.67
N LYS A 91 -18.73 -3.57 -6.35
CA LYS A 91 -18.11 -4.85 -5.99
C LYS A 91 -17.24 -5.39 -7.11
N GLN A 92 -17.79 -5.45 -8.33
CA GLN A 92 -17.06 -5.88 -9.54
C GLN A 92 -15.77 -5.08 -9.74
N PHE A 93 -15.84 -3.76 -9.58
CA PHE A 93 -14.66 -2.91 -9.74
C PHE A 93 -13.62 -3.16 -8.65
N VAL A 94 -14.01 -3.33 -7.39
CA VAL A 94 -13.09 -3.64 -6.28
C VAL A 94 -12.37 -4.95 -6.55
N GLU A 95 -13.09 -6.01 -6.93
CA GLU A 95 -12.51 -7.31 -7.25
C GLU A 95 -11.53 -7.22 -8.43
N LEU A 96 -11.93 -6.55 -9.50
CA LEU A 96 -11.12 -6.36 -10.70
C LEU A 96 -9.86 -5.53 -10.41
N PHE A 97 -9.98 -4.48 -9.61
CA PHE A 97 -8.85 -3.62 -9.24
C PHE A 97 -7.87 -4.34 -8.30
N THR A 98 -8.37 -5.18 -7.40
CA THR A 98 -7.54 -6.05 -6.55
C THR A 98 -6.74 -7.03 -7.43
N HIS A 99 -7.42 -7.67 -8.39
CA HIS A 99 -6.76 -8.57 -9.35
C HIS A 99 -5.69 -7.84 -10.17
N LEU A 100 -6.01 -6.66 -10.73
CA LEU A 100 -5.05 -5.84 -11.47
C LEU A 100 -3.82 -5.48 -10.61
N SER A 101 -4.04 -5.15 -9.34
CA SER A 101 -2.95 -4.82 -8.42
C SER A 101 -2.03 -6.02 -8.20
N ALA A 102 -2.58 -7.18 -7.86
CA ALA A 102 -1.82 -8.41 -7.68
C ALA A 102 -1.09 -8.83 -8.96
N ALA A 103 -1.76 -8.76 -10.12
CA ALA A 103 -1.19 -9.06 -11.43
C ALA A 103 -0.01 -8.12 -11.77
N THR A 104 -0.15 -6.83 -11.44
CA THR A 104 0.92 -5.85 -11.64
C THR A 104 2.15 -6.17 -10.80
N TYR A 105 1.98 -6.52 -9.53
CA TYR A 105 3.10 -6.95 -8.69
C TYR A 105 3.72 -8.25 -9.20
N ALA A 106 2.92 -9.26 -9.54
CA ALA A 106 3.41 -10.54 -10.06
C ALA A 106 4.20 -10.39 -11.38
N SER A 107 3.81 -9.44 -12.22
CA SER A 107 4.52 -9.16 -13.48
C SER A 107 5.81 -8.37 -13.26
N ARG A 108 5.84 -7.42 -12.32
CA ARG A 108 7.00 -6.53 -12.11
C ARG A 108 8.10 -7.12 -11.24
N PHE A 109 7.75 -8.00 -10.31
CA PHE A 109 8.70 -8.63 -9.39
C PHE A 109 9.03 -10.04 -9.85
N ASP A 110 9.67 -10.14 -11.04
CA ASP A 110 9.88 -11.37 -11.80
C ASP A 110 11.33 -11.86 -11.83
N SER A 111 12.24 -11.17 -11.14
CA SER A 111 13.67 -11.50 -11.09
C SER A 111 14.29 -11.04 -9.79
N PHE A 112 15.47 -11.57 -9.44
CA PHE A 112 16.24 -11.21 -8.25
C PHE A 112 17.71 -11.02 -8.58
N THR A 113 18.25 -9.84 -8.26
CA THR A 113 19.66 -9.48 -8.43
C THR A 113 20.24 -8.84 -7.17
N ASP A 114 19.96 -9.44 -5.99
CA ASP A 114 20.35 -8.97 -4.65
C ASP A 114 19.58 -7.72 -4.18
N GLU A 115 18.32 -7.56 -4.59
CA GLU A 115 17.44 -6.50 -4.10
C GLU A 115 17.16 -6.65 -2.60
N ALA A 116 17.00 -5.49 -1.93
CA ALA A 116 16.60 -5.42 -0.54
C ALA A 116 15.67 -4.24 -0.31
N PHE A 117 14.63 -4.42 0.50
CA PHE A 117 13.82 -3.30 1.00
C PHE A 117 14.40 -2.80 2.32
N LYS A 118 14.40 -1.48 2.48
CA LYS A 118 14.84 -0.81 3.70
C LYS A 118 13.80 0.22 4.13
N THR A 119 13.30 0.09 5.36
CA THR A 119 12.45 1.11 5.99
C THR A 119 13.33 2.29 6.43
N MET A 120 13.02 3.48 5.95
CA MET A 120 13.76 4.70 6.20
C MET A 120 13.16 5.54 7.33
N GLY A 121 11.87 5.41 7.58
CA GLY A 121 11.16 6.10 8.64
C GLY A 121 9.67 6.20 8.40
N VAL A 122 8.99 6.79 9.38
CA VAL A 122 7.54 7.04 9.35
C VAL A 122 7.30 8.52 9.58
N GLU A 123 6.39 9.11 8.82
CA GLU A 123 5.97 10.50 8.95
C GLU A 123 4.48 10.59 9.23
N GLN A 124 4.12 11.38 10.24
CA GLN A 124 2.72 11.63 10.59
C GLN A 124 2.07 12.52 9.54
N MET A 125 0.96 12.04 8.98
CA MET A 125 0.16 12.76 8.00
C MET A 125 -1.14 13.27 8.63
N LYS A 126 -1.88 14.13 7.90
CA LYS A 126 -3.21 14.56 8.33
C LYS A 126 -4.19 13.40 8.36
N LYS A 127 -5.24 13.48 9.21
CA LYS A 127 -6.33 12.49 9.30
C LYS A 127 -5.87 11.11 9.76
N GLU A 128 -4.99 11.04 10.76
CA GLU A 128 -4.54 9.79 11.37
C GLU A 128 -3.94 8.81 10.36
N ARG A 129 -3.27 9.33 9.34
CA ARG A 129 -2.54 8.59 8.34
C ARG A 129 -1.05 8.67 8.62
N LEU A 130 -0.34 7.64 8.25
CA LEU A 130 1.11 7.59 8.30
C LEU A 130 1.68 7.41 6.89
N LEU A 131 2.85 7.99 6.65
CA LEU A 131 3.64 7.77 5.45
C LEU A 131 4.86 6.94 5.83
N VAL A 132 4.85 5.66 5.47
CA VAL A 132 5.99 4.76 5.65
C VAL A 132 6.93 4.95 4.46
N LYS A 133 8.11 5.50 4.71
CA LYS A 133 9.13 5.76 3.70
C LYS A 133 10.08 4.58 3.64
N THR A 134 10.27 4.04 2.44
CA THR A 134 11.15 2.90 2.21
C THR A 134 11.96 3.08 0.94
N GLU A 135 12.99 2.27 0.79
CA GLU A 135 13.80 2.19 -0.43
C GLU A 135 13.93 0.74 -0.87
N LEU A 136 13.76 0.50 -2.17
CA LEU A 136 14.18 -0.73 -2.82
C LEU A 136 15.60 -0.54 -3.31
N ILE A 137 16.54 -1.16 -2.60
CA ILE A 137 17.98 -1.13 -2.93
C ILE A 137 18.21 -2.13 -4.05
N ARG A 138 18.94 -1.71 -5.07
CA ARG A 138 19.35 -2.52 -6.23
C ARG A 138 20.86 -2.47 -6.38
N LYS A 139 21.46 -3.57 -6.82
CA LYS A 139 22.94 -3.74 -6.79
C LYS A 139 23.71 -2.72 -7.67
N ASN A 140 23.18 -2.42 -8.84
CA ASN A 140 23.87 -1.61 -9.85
C ASN A 140 23.08 -0.38 -10.30
N ASP A 141 22.00 -0.06 -9.60
CA ASP A 141 21.11 1.05 -9.92
C ASP A 141 20.85 1.91 -8.69
N ASP A 142 20.39 3.12 -8.92
CA ASP A 142 19.92 3.97 -7.84
C ASP A 142 18.74 3.30 -7.09
N PRO A 143 18.68 3.46 -5.77
CA PRO A 143 17.55 2.97 -4.98
C PRO A 143 16.25 3.60 -5.46
N VAL A 144 15.18 2.79 -5.58
CA VAL A 144 13.83 3.29 -5.83
C VAL A 144 13.20 3.71 -4.51
N LYS A 145 12.78 4.95 -4.40
CA LYS A 145 12.02 5.44 -3.24
C LYS A 145 10.58 4.98 -3.33
N LEU A 146 10.13 4.28 -2.29
CA LEU A 146 8.76 3.80 -2.17
C LEU A 146 8.16 4.37 -0.90
N GLU A 147 7.10 5.16 -1.06
CA GLU A 147 6.39 5.76 0.06
C GLU A 147 4.97 5.20 0.10
N TYR A 148 4.62 4.62 1.24
CA TYR A 148 3.32 3.98 1.46
C TYR A 148 2.48 4.86 2.37
N LEU A 149 1.40 5.45 1.83
CA LEU A 149 0.39 6.09 2.66
C LEU A 149 -0.47 4.99 3.26
N VAL A 150 -0.49 4.91 4.59
CA VAL A 150 -1.25 3.92 5.33
C VAL A 150 -2.29 4.59 6.23
N GLN A 151 -3.41 3.90 6.45
CA GLN A 151 -4.51 4.35 7.29
C GLN A 151 -4.98 3.19 8.17
N GLN A 152 -5.30 3.50 9.41
CA GLN A 152 -5.92 2.55 10.32
C GLN A 152 -7.42 2.40 10.02
N ASN A 153 -7.91 1.15 10.02
CA ASN A 153 -9.32 0.82 9.95
C ASN A 153 -9.60 -0.29 10.97
N GLY A 154 -10.33 0.06 12.02
CA GLY A 154 -10.44 -0.78 13.22
C GLY A 154 -9.08 -0.96 13.89
N GLU A 155 -8.69 -2.20 14.16
CA GLU A 155 -7.40 -2.53 14.78
C GLU A 155 -6.26 -2.72 13.77
N ASN A 156 -6.56 -2.71 12.47
CA ASN A 156 -5.60 -3.04 11.42
C ASN A 156 -5.17 -1.80 10.63
N TRP A 157 -3.92 -1.84 10.16
CA TRP A 157 -3.36 -0.86 9.23
C TRP A 157 -3.45 -1.38 7.80
N TYR A 158 -3.79 -0.48 6.87
CA TYR A 158 -3.92 -0.79 5.44
C TYR A 158 -3.20 0.25 4.59
N ILE A 159 -2.58 -0.20 3.51
CA ILE A 159 -2.01 0.66 2.48
C ILE A 159 -3.16 1.24 1.65
N ILE A 160 -3.18 2.57 1.49
CA ILE A 160 -4.18 3.28 0.70
C ILE A 160 -3.60 4.03 -0.50
N SER A 161 -2.27 4.12 -0.60
CA SER A 161 -1.56 4.66 -1.77
C SER A 161 -0.10 4.26 -1.74
N VAL A 162 0.49 4.09 -2.92
CA VAL A 162 1.93 3.90 -3.11
C VAL A 162 2.45 4.99 -4.04
N ILE A 163 3.57 5.60 -3.65
CA ILE A 163 4.28 6.61 -4.43
C ILE A 163 5.68 6.05 -4.72
N ALA A 164 6.01 5.90 -5.98
CA ALA A 164 7.32 5.42 -6.40
C ALA A 164 8.09 6.56 -7.08
N ASP A 165 9.24 6.94 -6.54
CA ASP A 165 10.08 8.06 -7.02
C ASP A 165 9.28 9.35 -7.25
N GLY A 166 8.35 9.66 -6.33
CA GLY A 166 7.48 10.83 -6.40
C GLY A 166 6.25 10.69 -7.32
N VAL A 167 6.10 9.55 -8.01
CA VAL A 167 4.95 9.30 -8.90
C VAL A 167 3.85 8.57 -8.14
N ASN A 168 2.69 9.20 -8.02
CA ASN A 168 1.51 8.59 -7.41
C ASN A 168 0.67 7.86 -8.48
N ASP A 169 0.75 6.54 -8.51
CA ASP A 169 0.05 5.69 -9.48
C ASP A 169 -1.48 5.84 -9.41
N LEU A 170 -2.05 6.06 -8.22
CA LEU A 170 -3.50 6.26 -8.08
C LEU A 170 -3.98 7.57 -8.72
N ALA A 171 -3.15 8.61 -8.68
CA ALA A 171 -3.49 9.88 -9.34
C ALA A 171 -3.53 9.71 -10.87
N LEU A 172 -2.58 8.95 -11.41
CA LEU A 172 -2.55 8.63 -12.85
C LEU A 172 -3.76 7.78 -13.24
N LYS A 173 -4.05 6.69 -12.51
CA LYS A 173 -5.22 5.83 -12.76
C LYS A 173 -6.53 6.60 -12.66
N ARG A 174 -6.65 7.51 -11.71
CA ARG A 174 -7.84 8.35 -11.57
C ARG A 174 -8.11 9.20 -12.83
N ALA A 175 -7.06 9.80 -13.39
CA ALA A 175 -7.19 10.60 -14.61
C ALA A 175 -7.54 9.72 -15.82
N GLU A 176 -6.84 8.59 -15.98
CA GLU A 176 -7.08 7.61 -17.04
C GLU A 176 -8.52 7.07 -16.99
N TYR A 177 -8.96 6.58 -15.84
CA TYR A 177 -10.28 5.96 -15.68
C TYR A 177 -11.41 6.97 -15.82
N ALA A 178 -11.21 8.19 -15.33
CA ALA A 178 -12.19 9.26 -15.55
C ALA A 178 -12.41 9.55 -17.04
N THR A 179 -11.34 9.56 -17.84
CA THR A 179 -11.42 9.73 -19.29
C THR A 179 -12.17 8.57 -19.94
N ILE A 180 -11.81 7.31 -19.60
CA ILE A 180 -12.46 6.14 -20.18
C ILE A 180 -13.96 6.11 -19.84
N ILE A 181 -14.33 6.35 -18.58
CA ILE A 181 -15.74 6.34 -18.16
C ILE A 181 -16.52 7.45 -18.88
N ASN A 182 -15.95 8.67 -18.95
CA ASN A 182 -16.60 9.79 -19.60
C ASN A 182 -16.87 9.53 -21.09
N ASP A 183 -15.90 8.94 -21.77
CA ASP A 183 -15.95 8.79 -23.23
C ASP A 183 -16.65 7.50 -23.68
N LYS A 184 -16.55 6.41 -22.89
CA LYS A 184 -16.96 5.08 -23.30
C LYS A 184 -17.82 4.33 -22.25
N GLY A 185 -17.97 4.87 -21.05
CA GLY A 185 -18.75 4.28 -19.96
C GLY A 185 -17.97 3.24 -19.12
N PHE A 186 -18.63 2.82 -18.03
CA PHE A 186 -18.05 1.92 -17.02
C PHE A 186 -17.70 0.54 -17.57
N ASP A 187 -18.55 -0.06 -18.41
CA ASP A 187 -18.32 -1.40 -18.96
C ASP A 187 -17.06 -1.47 -19.83
N ASN A 188 -16.75 -0.38 -20.55
CA ASN A 188 -15.50 -0.29 -21.30
C ASN A 188 -14.29 -0.17 -20.37
N LEU A 189 -14.40 0.54 -19.24
CA LEU A 189 -13.33 0.55 -18.24
C LEU A 189 -13.06 -0.86 -17.71
N VAL A 190 -14.11 -1.61 -17.36
CA VAL A 190 -13.99 -3.01 -16.91
C VAL A 190 -13.29 -3.86 -17.98
N ALA A 191 -13.69 -3.74 -19.25
CA ALA A 191 -13.07 -4.47 -20.34
C ALA A 191 -11.58 -4.10 -20.56
N GLU A 192 -11.23 -2.80 -20.49
CA GLU A 192 -9.84 -2.34 -20.65
C GLU A 192 -8.96 -2.81 -19.48
N ILE A 193 -9.47 -2.81 -18.24
CA ILE A 193 -8.74 -3.37 -17.09
C ILE A 193 -8.58 -4.89 -17.25
N GLY A 194 -9.62 -5.62 -17.65
CA GLY A 194 -9.56 -7.06 -17.89
C GLY A 194 -8.52 -7.41 -18.96
N LYS A 195 -8.46 -6.65 -20.05
CA LYS A 195 -7.42 -6.79 -21.07
C LYS A 195 -6.02 -6.56 -20.49
N LYS A 196 -5.84 -5.51 -19.69
CA LYS A 196 -4.54 -5.22 -19.05
C LYS A 196 -4.08 -6.33 -18.13
N ILE A 197 -5.00 -6.94 -17.37
CA ILE A 197 -4.70 -8.12 -16.54
C ILE A 197 -4.21 -9.25 -17.44
N HIS A 198 -4.95 -9.58 -18.51
CA HIS A 198 -4.57 -10.63 -19.45
C HIS A 198 -3.18 -10.38 -20.07
N ASP A 199 -2.88 -9.15 -20.46
CA ASP A 199 -1.58 -8.78 -21.01
C ASP A 199 -0.43 -8.95 -19.98
N LEU A 200 -0.70 -8.72 -18.68
CA LEU A 200 0.26 -8.94 -17.59
C LEU A 200 0.51 -10.43 -17.30
N GLU A 201 -0.49 -11.28 -17.55
CA GLU A 201 -0.42 -12.74 -17.37
C GLU A 201 0.36 -13.43 -18.49
N ALA A 202 0.41 -12.79 -19.66
CA ALA A 202 1.12 -13.33 -20.80
C ALA A 202 2.63 -13.44 -20.48
N PRO A 203 3.30 -14.55 -20.87
CA PRO A 203 4.74 -14.65 -20.70
C PRO A 203 5.42 -13.47 -21.37
N ALA A 204 6.31 -12.78 -20.65
CA ALA A 204 7.12 -11.74 -21.26
C ALA A 204 7.81 -12.34 -22.49
N ALA A 205 7.62 -11.72 -23.66
CA ALA A 205 8.34 -12.13 -24.87
C ALA A 205 9.84 -12.09 -24.53
N LYS A 206 10.51 -13.24 -24.55
CA LYS A 206 11.95 -13.31 -24.29
C LYS A 206 12.63 -12.38 -25.30
N LYS A 207 13.20 -11.29 -24.79
CA LYS A 207 14.08 -10.40 -25.56
C LYS A 207 15.42 -11.04 -25.77
#